data_8e6db621ede947a7ee985f54b1074ba3
#
_entry.id   8e6db621ede947a7ee985f54b1074ba3
#
_cell.length_a   1.000
_cell.length_b   1.000
_cell.length_c   1.000
_cell.angle_alpha   90.00
_cell.angle_beta   90.00
_cell.angle_gamma   90.00
#
_symmetry.space_group_name_H-M   'P 1'
#
loop_
_entity.id
_entity.type
_entity.pdbx_description
1 polymer ?
#
loop_
_entity_poly.entity_id
_entity_poly.type
_entity_poly.pdbx_seq_one_letter_code
_entity_poly.pdbx_strand_id
1 'polypeptide(L)'
;MAKNKLPLADVTEAPHYHDTWTLLRKYRDVVWSLEVSVRQVRNRFRIDYGKTIEDFLESVYLAGADLSGTELEHQAKCIEQSHKMLCLVDSAVDLMRAKHKNGEEFYWLLYYSYLSPQELQNVEEIIDQLRPHIRDISPRTYYRKRKEAVEVLSSVLWGYTAQDSAGIVREFLQ
;
A
#
# COMPACT_ATOMS: atom_id res chain seq x y z
N MET A 1 2.03 48.36 24.63
CA MET A 1 1.46 47.02 24.92
C MET A 1 1.84 46.08 23.78
N ALA A 2 2.89 45.32 23.94
CA ALA A 2 3.36 44.38 22.97
C ALA A 2 2.51 43.12 23.08
N LYS A 3 1.78 42.76 22.00
CA LYS A 3 1.08 41.47 21.88
C LYS A 3 2.13 40.40 21.66
N ASN A 4 2.35 39.63 22.71
CA ASN A 4 3.14 38.41 22.68
C ASN A 4 2.44 37.40 21.76
N LYS A 5 2.90 37.31 20.51
CA LYS A 5 2.53 36.23 19.59
C LYS A 5 3.32 34.98 20.04
N LEU A 6 2.65 34.05 20.74
CA LEU A 6 3.19 32.72 20.93
C LEU A 6 3.58 32.15 19.57
N PRO A 7 4.79 31.58 19.42
CA PRO A 7 5.14 30.86 18.20
C PRO A 7 4.17 29.69 18.08
N LEU A 8 3.50 29.59 16.90
CA LEU A 8 2.86 28.34 16.52
C LEU A 8 3.92 27.26 16.66
N ALA A 9 3.71 26.33 17.60
CA ALA A 9 4.48 25.14 17.69
C ALA A 9 4.44 24.48 16.29
N ASP A 10 5.61 24.36 15.69
CA ASP A 10 5.84 23.52 14.52
C ASP A 10 5.26 22.14 14.87
N VAL A 11 4.13 21.80 14.26
CA VAL A 11 3.59 20.45 14.32
C VAL A 11 4.55 19.63 13.46
N THR A 12 5.59 19.13 14.11
CA THR A 12 6.50 18.15 13.52
C THR A 12 5.60 17.00 13.05
N GLU A 13 5.44 16.87 11.75
CA GLU A 13 4.78 15.70 11.17
C GLU A 13 5.45 14.46 11.72
N ALA A 14 4.64 13.46 12.09
CA ALA A 14 5.16 12.19 12.60
C ALA A 14 6.23 11.66 11.64
N PRO A 15 7.35 11.11 12.16
CA PRO A 15 8.39 10.53 11.33
C PRO A 15 7.77 9.57 10.31
N HIS A 16 8.18 9.67 9.04
CA HIS A 16 7.69 8.84 7.94
C HIS A 16 6.22 9.03 7.52
N TYR A 17 5.54 10.08 7.98
CA TYR A 17 4.19 10.41 7.53
C TYR A 17 4.12 10.56 6.00
N HIS A 18 5.04 11.33 5.44
CA HIS A 18 5.11 11.58 4.00
C HIS A 18 5.33 10.29 3.20
N ASP A 19 6.20 9.42 3.69
CA ASP A 19 6.50 8.14 3.05
C ASP A 19 5.28 7.22 3.06
N THR A 20 4.58 7.12 4.19
CA THR A 20 3.34 6.36 4.33
C THR A 20 2.26 6.88 3.40
N TRP A 21 2.09 8.20 3.34
CA TRP A 21 1.11 8.81 2.46
C TRP A 21 1.43 8.56 0.97
N THR A 22 2.71 8.63 0.60
CA THR A 22 3.17 8.32 -0.76
C THR A 22 2.91 6.85 -1.12
N LEU A 23 3.15 5.91 -0.20
CA LEU A 23 2.81 4.50 -0.39
C LEU A 23 1.32 4.29 -0.63
N LEU A 24 0.47 4.88 0.20
CA LEU A 24 -0.98 4.79 0.05
C LEU A 24 -1.45 5.34 -1.30
N ARG A 25 -0.90 6.44 -1.77
CA ARG A 25 -1.23 7.00 -3.08
C ARG A 25 -0.81 6.11 -4.25
N LYS A 26 0.30 5.41 -4.11
CA LYS A 26 0.80 4.46 -5.13
C LYS A 26 0.12 3.09 -5.06
N TYR A 27 -0.64 2.79 -4.02
CA TYR A 27 -1.18 1.45 -3.77
C TYR A 27 -1.98 0.91 -4.96
N ARG A 28 -2.95 1.65 -5.49
CA ARG A 28 -3.76 1.23 -6.64
C ARG A 28 -2.92 1.02 -7.89
N ASP A 29 -1.96 1.90 -8.15
CA ASP A 29 -1.07 1.80 -9.31
C ASP A 29 -0.20 0.54 -9.21
N VAL A 30 0.28 0.20 -8.02
CA VAL A 30 1.07 -1.03 -7.80
C VAL A 30 0.20 -2.27 -7.96
N VAL A 31 -1.03 -2.29 -7.44
CA VAL A 31 -1.99 -3.39 -7.67
C VAL A 31 -2.23 -3.60 -9.15
N TRP A 32 -2.54 -2.52 -9.88
CA TRP A 32 -2.75 -2.56 -11.32
C TRP A 32 -1.52 -3.08 -12.08
N SER A 33 -0.36 -2.51 -11.80
CA SER A 33 0.90 -2.90 -12.44
C SER A 33 1.25 -4.36 -12.18
N LEU A 34 0.99 -4.85 -10.96
CA LEU A 34 1.21 -6.24 -10.59
C LEU A 34 0.29 -7.18 -11.40
N GLU A 35 -1.00 -6.88 -11.47
CA GLU A 35 -1.96 -7.68 -12.24
C GLU A 35 -1.59 -7.72 -13.74
N VAL A 36 -1.22 -6.58 -14.31
CA VAL A 36 -0.80 -6.50 -15.72
C VAL A 36 0.47 -7.32 -15.93
N SER A 37 1.47 -7.18 -15.06
CA SER A 37 2.73 -7.91 -15.16
C SER A 37 2.54 -9.42 -15.08
N VAL A 38 1.73 -9.89 -14.15
CA VAL A 38 1.42 -11.32 -14.01
C VAL A 38 0.73 -11.85 -15.27
N ARG A 39 -0.26 -11.13 -15.80
CA ARG A 39 -0.95 -11.51 -17.04
C ARG A 39 -0.03 -11.53 -18.25
N GLN A 40 0.85 -10.53 -18.37
CA GLN A 40 1.83 -10.47 -19.47
C GLN A 40 2.80 -11.65 -19.43
N VAL A 41 3.34 -11.96 -18.26
CA VAL A 41 4.25 -13.12 -18.09
C VAL A 41 3.53 -14.41 -18.47
N ARG A 42 2.31 -14.63 -17.97
CA ARG A 42 1.52 -15.83 -18.30
C ARG A 42 1.20 -15.94 -19.78
N ASN A 43 0.80 -14.84 -20.43
CA ASN A 43 0.49 -14.82 -21.85
C ASN A 43 1.74 -15.07 -22.70
N ARG A 44 2.86 -14.45 -22.38
CA ARG A 44 4.13 -14.64 -23.06
C ARG A 44 4.57 -16.10 -23.00
N PHE A 45 4.49 -16.70 -21.82
CA PHE A 45 4.79 -18.12 -21.65
C PHE A 45 3.92 -19.00 -22.52
N ARG A 46 2.62 -18.76 -22.57
CA ARG A 46 1.71 -19.53 -23.42
C ARG A 46 2.05 -19.40 -24.90
N ILE A 47 2.44 -18.20 -25.35
CA ILE A 47 2.78 -17.94 -26.76
C ILE A 47 4.14 -18.59 -27.10
N ASP A 48 5.16 -18.35 -26.27
CA ASP A 48 6.55 -18.73 -26.58
C ASP A 48 6.79 -20.24 -26.40
N TYR A 49 6.13 -20.87 -25.43
CA TYR A 49 6.38 -22.26 -25.04
C TYR A 49 5.17 -23.20 -25.21
N GLY A 50 3.98 -22.67 -25.55
CA GLY A 50 2.76 -23.48 -25.68
C GLY A 50 2.31 -24.16 -24.39
N LYS A 51 2.86 -23.76 -23.24
CA LYS A 51 2.61 -24.32 -21.91
C LYS A 51 2.20 -23.23 -20.94
N THR A 52 1.62 -23.63 -19.81
CA THR A 52 1.43 -22.71 -18.68
C THR A 52 2.77 -22.45 -17.99
N ILE A 53 2.87 -21.36 -17.24
CA ILE A 53 4.10 -21.07 -16.47
C ILE A 53 4.32 -22.12 -15.38
N GLU A 54 3.25 -22.66 -14.81
CA GLU A 54 3.26 -23.69 -13.81
C GLU A 54 3.86 -24.99 -14.37
N ASP A 55 3.41 -25.44 -15.54
CA ASP A 55 3.93 -26.64 -16.23
C ASP A 55 5.40 -26.45 -16.63
N PHE A 56 5.78 -25.23 -17.02
CA PHE A 56 7.16 -24.91 -17.35
C PHE A 56 8.07 -25.00 -16.11
N LEU A 57 7.68 -24.38 -14.99
CA LEU A 57 8.44 -24.40 -13.74
C LEU A 57 8.62 -25.82 -13.20
N GLU A 58 7.57 -26.65 -13.30
CA GLU A 58 7.65 -28.06 -12.95
C GLU A 58 8.68 -28.80 -13.84
N SER A 59 8.66 -28.55 -15.15
CA SER A 59 9.61 -29.12 -16.10
C SER A 59 11.06 -28.71 -15.78
N VAL A 60 11.26 -27.42 -15.42
CA VAL A 60 12.58 -26.88 -15.05
C VAL A 60 13.08 -27.51 -13.75
N TYR A 61 12.19 -27.63 -12.76
CA TYR A 61 12.52 -28.27 -11.48
C TYR A 61 12.92 -29.72 -11.68
N LEU A 62 12.16 -30.50 -12.47
CA LEU A 62 12.46 -31.91 -12.77
C LEU A 62 13.76 -32.07 -13.59
N ALA A 63 14.07 -31.11 -14.45
CA ALA A 63 15.32 -31.12 -15.23
C ALA A 63 16.55 -30.63 -14.45
N GLY A 64 16.38 -30.09 -13.25
CA GLY A 64 17.45 -29.48 -12.46
C GLY A 64 18.09 -28.25 -13.11
N ALA A 65 17.37 -27.57 -13.98
CA ALA A 65 17.87 -26.38 -14.69
C ALA A 65 17.87 -25.15 -13.77
N ASP A 66 18.93 -24.33 -13.90
CA ASP A 66 19.08 -23.08 -13.17
C ASP A 66 18.55 -21.92 -14.02
N LEU A 67 17.65 -21.12 -13.44
CA LEU A 67 17.08 -19.92 -14.08
C LEU A 67 17.79 -18.63 -13.64
N SER A 68 18.87 -18.72 -12.87
CA SER A 68 19.60 -17.56 -12.37
C SER A 68 20.11 -16.67 -13.53
N GLY A 69 19.91 -15.37 -13.38
CA GLY A 69 20.32 -14.36 -14.37
C GLY A 69 19.45 -14.27 -15.63
N THR A 70 18.35 -15.02 -15.69
CA THR A 70 17.39 -14.92 -16.81
C THR A 70 16.43 -13.75 -16.65
N GLU A 71 15.85 -13.30 -17.77
CA GLU A 71 14.79 -12.30 -17.80
C GLU A 71 13.58 -12.75 -16.97
N LEU A 72 13.28 -14.04 -16.97
CA LEU A 72 12.22 -14.62 -16.15
C LEU A 72 12.48 -14.44 -14.65
N GLU A 73 13.71 -14.68 -14.20
CA GLU A 73 14.09 -14.45 -12.81
C GLU A 73 13.92 -12.99 -12.42
N HIS A 74 14.36 -12.07 -13.27
CA HIS A 74 14.21 -10.63 -13.04
C HIS A 74 12.72 -10.23 -12.91
N GLN A 75 11.88 -10.67 -13.84
CA GLN A 75 10.44 -10.40 -13.80
C GLN A 75 9.78 -11.00 -12.56
N ALA A 76 10.16 -12.22 -12.18
CA ALA A 76 9.66 -12.87 -10.97
C ALA A 76 10.03 -12.08 -9.71
N LYS A 77 11.27 -11.58 -9.61
CA LYS A 77 11.70 -10.73 -8.48
C LYS A 77 10.92 -9.42 -8.38
N CYS A 78 10.68 -8.73 -9.51
CA CYS A 78 9.87 -7.51 -9.52
C CYS A 78 8.43 -7.77 -9.06
N ILE A 79 7.82 -8.86 -9.52
CA ILE A 79 6.48 -9.27 -9.09
C ILE A 79 6.45 -9.59 -7.59
N GLU A 80 7.44 -10.32 -7.11
CA GLU A 80 7.57 -10.69 -5.70
C GLU A 80 7.72 -9.46 -4.80
N GLN A 81 8.56 -8.49 -5.18
CA GLN A 81 8.75 -7.24 -4.43
C GLN A 81 7.45 -6.43 -4.36
N SER A 82 6.75 -6.27 -5.49
CA SER A 82 5.46 -5.58 -5.53
C SER A 82 4.42 -6.28 -4.64
N HIS A 83 4.35 -7.59 -4.70
CA HIS A 83 3.46 -8.39 -3.86
C HIS A 83 3.78 -8.24 -2.37
N LYS A 84 5.06 -8.33 -2.00
CA LYS A 84 5.51 -8.13 -0.61
C LYS A 84 5.13 -6.75 -0.07
N MET A 85 5.28 -5.71 -0.87
CA MET A 85 4.89 -4.35 -0.48
C MET A 85 3.38 -4.25 -0.23
N LEU A 86 2.54 -4.79 -1.12
CA LEU A 86 1.10 -4.80 -0.93
C LEU A 86 0.69 -5.57 0.33
N CYS A 87 1.25 -6.76 0.55
CA CYS A 87 1.01 -7.56 1.75
C CYS A 87 1.42 -6.82 3.04
N LEU A 88 2.50 -6.05 2.99
CA LEU A 88 2.95 -5.26 4.13
C LEU A 88 1.95 -4.15 4.47
N VAL A 89 1.47 -3.42 3.48
CA VAL A 89 0.46 -2.36 3.69
C VAL A 89 -0.84 -2.97 4.20
N ASP A 90 -1.33 -4.03 3.59
CA ASP A 90 -2.57 -4.71 4.00
C ASP A 90 -2.48 -5.22 5.44
N SER A 91 -1.37 -5.87 5.79
CA SER A 91 -1.14 -6.38 7.16
C SER A 91 -1.09 -5.26 8.19
N ALA A 92 -0.47 -4.13 7.85
CA ALA A 92 -0.39 -2.97 8.74
C ALA A 92 -1.77 -2.32 8.93
N VAL A 93 -2.57 -2.23 7.87
CA VAL A 93 -3.95 -1.71 7.92
C VAL A 93 -4.84 -2.63 8.76
N ASP A 94 -4.74 -3.95 8.58
CA ASP A 94 -5.49 -4.93 9.36
C ASP A 94 -5.11 -4.89 10.84
N LEU A 95 -3.82 -4.76 11.15
CA LEU A 95 -3.35 -4.61 12.52
C LEU A 95 -3.86 -3.33 13.17
N MET A 96 -3.82 -2.21 12.46
CA MET A 96 -4.38 -0.94 12.91
C MET A 96 -5.88 -1.08 13.18
N ARG A 97 -6.64 -1.70 12.25
CA ARG A 97 -8.07 -1.96 12.40
C ARG A 97 -8.38 -2.75 13.65
N ALA A 98 -7.62 -3.83 13.89
CA ALA A 98 -7.86 -4.75 15.00
C ALA A 98 -7.44 -4.20 16.37
N LYS A 99 -6.43 -3.35 16.45
CA LYS A 99 -5.79 -2.96 17.71
C LYS A 99 -5.98 -1.52 18.13
N HIS A 100 -6.22 -0.60 17.18
CA HIS A 100 -6.39 0.81 17.51
C HIS A 100 -7.83 1.10 17.93
N LYS A 101 -8.03 1.97 18.93
CA LYS A 101 -9.36 2.36 19.44
C LYS A 101 -10.33 2.90 18.38
N ASN A 102 -9.79 3.61 17.36
CA ASN A 102 -10.55 4.12 16.21
C ASN A 102 -10.24 3.30 14.94
N GLY A 103 -9.77 2.07 15.09
CA GLY A 103 -9.26 1.25 13.98
C GLY A 103 -10.28 1.00 12.88
N GLU A 104 -11.54 0.75 13.24
CA GLU A 104 -12.62 0.52 12.27
C GLU A 104 -12.91 1.77 11.43
N GLU A 105 -12.98 2.96 12.04
CA GLU A 105 -13.18 4.21 11.31
C GLU A 105 -11.98 4.52 10.40
N PHE A 106 -10.75 4.31 10.90
CA PHE A 106 -9.53 4.53 10.13
C PHE A 106 -9.39 3.56 8.98
N TYR A 107 -9.78 2.29 9.16
CA TYR A 107 -9.82 1.30 8.10
C TYR A 107 -10.70 1.78 6.93
N TRP A 108 -11.97 2.09 7.19
CA TRP A 108 -12.88 2.51 6.13
C TRP A 108 -12.45 3.82 5.47
N LEU A 109 -11.87 4.73 6.23
CA LEU A 109 -11.35 5.98 5.72
C LEU A 109 -10.18 5.76 4.76
N LEU A 110 -9.21 4.92 5.12
CA LEU A 110 -8.09 4.57 4.24
C LEU A 110 -8.55 3.72 3.06
N TYR A 111 -9.51 2.82 3.28
CA TYR A 111 -10.06 1.96 2.23
C TYR A 111 -10.65 2.79 1.09
N TYR A 112 -11.61 3.66 1.37
CA TYR A 112 -12.23 4.46 0.33
C TYR A 112 -11.31 5.54 -0.25
N SER A 113 -10.37 6.05 0.52
CA SER A 113 -9.42 7.06 0.04
C SER A 113 -8.32 6.48 -0.86
N TYR A 114 -7.81 5.25 -0.56
CA TYR A 114 -6.58 4.74 -1.19
C TYR A 114 -6.61 3.28 -1.61
N LEU A 115 -7.31 2.39 -0.89
CA LEU A 115 -7.16 0.94 -1.03
C LEU A 115 -8.24 0.29 -1.90
N SER A 116 -9.42 0.88 -1.99
CA SER A 116 -10.52 0.31 -2.80
C SER A 116 -10.10 0.14 -4.26
N PRO A 117 -10.52 -0.93 -4.94
CA PRO A 117 -10.17 -1.17 -6.34
C PRO A 117 -10.63 -0.04 -7.25
N GLN A 118 -11.76 0.59 -6.93
CA GLN A 118 -12.32 1.70 -7.67
C GLN A 118 -11.96 3.02 -7.00
N GLU A 119 -11.29 3.90 -7.73
CA GLU A 119 -11.01 5.26 -7.28
C GLU A 119 -12.28 6.10 -7.34
N LEU A 120 -12.60 6.75 -6.22
CA LEU A 120 -13.67 7.73 -6.14
C LEU A 120 -13.16 9.09 -6.63
N GLN A 121 -14.01 9.81 -7.38
CA GLN A 121 -13.55 10.98 -8.13
C GLN A 121 -13.31 12.22 -7.27
N ASN A 122 -14.04 12.33 -6.16
CA ASN A 122 -13.98 13.50 -5.30
C ASN A 122 -14.23 13.16 -3.82
N VAL A 123 -13.98 14.15 -2.96
CA VAL A 123 -14.11 13.97 -1.51
C VAL A 123 -15.56 13.76 -1.07
N GLU A 124 -16.52 14.36 -1.78
CA GLU A 124 -17.94 14.18 -1.50
C GLU A 124 -18.38 12.72 -1.66
N GLU A 125 -17.95 12.06 -2.74
CA GLU A 125 -18.21 10.63 -2.95
C GLU A 125 -17.58 9.77 -1.86
N ILE A 126 -16.36 10.09 -1.43
CA ILE A 126 -15.70 9.40 -0.32
C ILE A 126 -16.51 9.57 0.98
N ILE A 127 -16.95 10.78 1.27
CA ILE A 127 -17.75 11.08 2.45
C ILE A 127 -19.08 10.31 2.42
N ASP A 128 -19.74 10.24 1.27
CA ASP A 128 -21.00 9.50 1.12
C ASP A 128 -20.80 8.00 1.43
N GLN A 129 -19.70 7.40 0.98
CA GLN A 129 -19.35 6.03 1.32
C GLN A 129 -18.98 5.86 2.80
N LEU A 130 -18.45 6.89 3.44
CA LEU A 130 -18.04 6.84 4.85
C LEU A 130 -19.18 7.05 5.85
N ARG A 131 -20.30 7.65 5.45
CA ARG A 131 -21.44 7.92 6.35
C ARG A 131 -21.97 6.71 7.12
N PRO A 132 -22.03 5.49 6.54
CA PRO A 132 -22.43 4.30 7.30
C PRO A 132 -21.43 3.90 8.38
N HIS A 133 -20.19 4.30 8.26
CA HIS A 133 -19.07 3.88 9.13
C HIS A 133 -18.63 4.95 10.12
N ILE A 134 -18.80 6.22 9.77
CA ILE A 134 -18.36 7.37 10.58
C ILE A 134 -19.52 8.34 10.75
N ARG A 135 -19.96 8.52 12.00
CA ARG A 135 -21.05 9.40 12.34
C ARG A 135 -20.66 10.86 12.10
N ASP A 136 -21.58 11.66 11.53
CA ASP A 136 -21.44 13.12 11.35
C ASP A 136 -20.15 13.55 10.63
N ILE A 137 -19.74 12.79 9.62
CA ILE A 137 -18.55 13.11 8.83
C ILE A 137 -18.80 14.33 7.92
N SER A 138 -17.97 15.34 8.08
CA SER A 138 -17.90 16.53 7.23
C SER A 138 -16.57 16.56 6.48
N PRO A 139 -16.39 17.39 5.43
CA PRO A 139 -15.10 17.53 4.75
C PRO A 139 -13.95 17.86 5.71
N ARG A 140 -14.18 18.76 6.67
CA ARG A 140 -13.19 19.10 7.70
C ARG A 140 -12.84 17.89 8.58
N THR A 141 -13.85 17.14 9.01
CA THR A 141 -13.66 15.92 9.83
C THR A 141 -12.92 14.86 9.02
N TYR A 142 -13.25 14.69 7.74
CA TYR A 142 -12.57 13.78 6.83
C TYR A 142 -11.07 14.06 6.75
N TYR A 143 -10.65 15.30 6.45
CA TYR A 143 -9.23 15.63 6.33
C TYR A 143 -8.47 15.46 7.63
N ARG A 144 -9.06 15.81 8.76
CA ARG A 144 -8.46 15.62 10.08
C ARG A 144 -8.28 14.13 10.40
N LYS A 145 -9.34 13.34 10.27
CA LYS A 145 -9.29 11.88 10.54
C LYS A 145 -8.38 11.15 9.56
N ARG A 146 -8.31 11.59 8.30
CA ARG A 146 -7.39 11.03 7.32
C ARG A 146 -5.93 11.23 7.74
N LYS A 147 -5.59 12.43 8.19
CA LYS A 147 -4.24 12.70 8.71
C LYS A 147 -3.94 11.81 9.91
N GLU A 148 -4.83 11.73 10.89
CA GLU A 148 -4.69 10.86 12.06
C GLU A 148 -4.52 9.38 11.66
N ALA A 149 -5.31 8.88 10.72
CA ALA A 149 -5.22 7.50 10.24
C ALA A 149 -3.87 7.20 9.58
N VAL A 150 -3.35 8.12 8.77
CA VAL A 150 -2.03 7.97 8.13
C VAL A 150 -0.92 8.04 9.17
N GLU A 151 -1.01 8.88 10.20
CA GLU A 151 -0.04 8.95 11.31
C GLU A 151 -0.01 7.62 12.10
N VAL A 152 -1.18 7.07 12.42
CA VAL A 152 -1.27 5.77 13.11
C VAL A 152 -0.73 4.65 12.23
N LEU A 153 -1.10 4.60 10.96
CA LEU A 153 -0.56 3.60 10.02
C LEU A 153 0.95 3.73 9.86
N SER A 154 1.47 4.97 9.81
CA SER A 154 2.91 5.24 9.79
C SER A 154 3.62 4.64 11.00
N SER A 155 3.03 4.77 12.19
CA SER A 155 3.58 4.17 13.42
C SER A 155 3.59 2.65 13.37
N VAL A 156 2.64 2.03 12.69
CA VAL A 156 2.60 0.56 12.50
C VAL A 156 3.65 0.11 11.48
N LEU A 157 3.75 0.79 10.34
CA LEU A 157 4.67 0.44 9.26
C LEU A 157 6.15 0.64 9.64
N TRP A 158 6.45 1.75 10.32
CA TRP A 158 7.81 2.18 10.64
C TRP A 158 8.18 1.99 12.11
N GLY A 159 7.29 1.35 12.88
CA GLY A 159 7.51 1.07 14.29
C GLY A 159 8.49 -0.08 14.52
N TYR A 160 8.47 -0.60 15.71
CA TYR A 160 9.46 -1.48 16.32
C TYR A 160 9.84 -2.75 15.52
N THR A 161 8.95 -3.25 14.68
CA THR A 161 9.16 -4.49 13.89
C THR A 161 9.55 -4.20 12.43
N ALA A 162 9.72 -2.95 12.05
CA ALA A 162 9.79 -2.53 10.65
C ALA A 162 11.21 -2.41 10.10
N GLN A 163 12.28 -2.82 10.82
CA GLN A 163 13.64 -2.73 10.30
C GLN A 163 13.82 -3.54 9.01
N ASP A 164 13.24 -4.73 8.94
CA ASP A 164 13.28 -5.57 7.73
C ASP A 164 12.33 -5.06 6.64
N SER A 165 11.23 -4.43 7.03
CA SER A 165 10.23 -3.89 6.11
C SER A 165 10.63 -2.54 5.50
N ALA A 166 11.43 -1.75 6.20
CA ALA A 166 11.89 -0.44 5.74
C ALA A 166 12.71 -0.51 4.44
N GLY A 167 13.46 -1.58 4.23
CA GLY A 167 14.19 -1.83 2.99
C GLY A 167 13.25 -1.96 1.79
N ILE A 168 12.22 -2.79 1.93
CA ILE A 168 11.23 -3.05 0.88
C ILE A 168 10.49 -1.76 0.52
N VAL A 169 10.03 -1.02 1.52
CA VAL A 169 9.26 0.21 1.31
C VAL A 169 10.10 1.30 0.63
N ARG A 170 11.38 1.45 0.99
CA ARG A 170 12.27 2.46 0.39
C ARG A 170 12.49 2.23 -1.11
N GLU A 171 12.55 0.99 -1.56
CA GLU A 171 12.69 0.66 -2.98
C GLU A 171 11.51 1.18 -3.82
N PHE A 172 10.32 1.30 -3.25
CA PHE A 172 9.13 1.82 -3.93
C PHE A 172 8.96 3.34 -3.84
N LEU A 173 9.70 4.01 -2.98
CA LEU A 173 9.63 5.47 -2.81
C LEU A 173 10.63 6.21 -3.72
N GLN A 174 11.59 5.51 -4.32
CA GLN A 174 12.51 6.04 -5.33
C GLN A 174 11.89 5.97 -6.73
#